data_546302e22d17794c3dfa419cfef96e2b
#
_entry.id   546302e22d17794c3dfa419cfef96e2b
#
_cell.length_a   1.000
_cell.length_b   1.000
_cell.length_c   1.000
_cell.angle_alpha   90.00
_cell.angle_beta   90.00
_cell.angle_gamma   90.00
#
_symmetry.space_group_name_H-M   'P 1'
#
loop_
_entity.id
_entity.type
_entity.pdbx_description
1 polymer ?
#
loop_
_entity_poly.entity_id
_entity_poly.type
_entity_poly.pdbx_seq_one_letter_code
_entity_poly.pdbx_strand_id
1 'polypeptide(L)'
;KMKANGHQVWQTAASASSTAEGTAQGTFVPPTVIAINKLSELQREVFGPVLHILRYKRENLAQLVTDINATGYGLTLGLHTRIDETIAQVVTAANAGNIYVNRNIVGAVVGVQPFGGEGLSGTGPKAGGPLYMLRLLARVPATATADALAHLPRMKGSEARAAAATPAAGNRGNAHGL
;
A
#
# COMPACT_ATOMS: atom_id res chain seq x y z
N LYS A 1 10.43 -23.57 -0.41
CA LYS A 1 9.33 -23.63 0.56
C LYS A 1 7.96 -23.61 -0.16
N MET A 2 7.58 -22.53 -0.87
CA MET A 2 6.25 -22.42 -1.50
C MET A 2 5.97 -23.55 -2.50
N LYS A 3 6.92 -23.85 -3.40
CA LYS A 3 6.79 -24.98 -4.34
C LYS A 3 6.64 -26.33 -3.63
N ALA A 4 7.39 -26.55 -2.55
CA ALA A 4 7.28 -27.78 -1.75
C ALA A 4 5.94 -27.88 -1.00
N ASN A 5 5.26 -26.76 -0.77
CA ASN A 5 3.93 -26.71 -0.17
C ASN A 5 2.79 -26.80 -1.22
N GLY A 6 3.10 -27.14 -2.49
CA GLY A 6 2.12 -27.35 -3.54
C GLY A 6 1.65 -26.11 -4.29
N HIS A 7 2.27 -24.94 -4.02
CA HIS A 7 1.92 -23.71 -4.76
C HIS A 7 2.46 -23.71 -6.19
N GLN A 8 1.70 -23.12 -7.09
CA GLN A 8 2.20 -22.86 -8.44
C GLN A 8 3.21 -21.72 -8.39
N VAL A 9 4.40 -21.99 -8.90
CA VAL A 9 5.53 -21.04 -8.91
C VAL A 9 6.07 -20.96 -10.32
N TRP A 10 6.09 -19.75 -10.87
CA TRP A 10 6.69 -19.44 -12.16
C TRP A 10 7.90 -18.55 -11.95
N GLN A 11 9.00 -18.90 -12.62
CA GLN A 11 10.24 -18.14 -12.61
C GLN A 11 10.68 -17.88 -14.04
N THR A 12 11.30 -16.76 -14.30
CA THR A 12 11.84 -16.48 -15.63
C THR A 12 12.99 -17.42 -15.94
N ALA A 13 13.11 -17.78 -17.23
CA ALA A 13 14.18 -18.66 -17.72
C ALA A 13 15.61 -18.09 -17.48
N ALA A 14 15.73 -16.80 -17.21
CA ALA A 14 17.00 -16.18 -16.83
C ALA A 14 17.63 -16.81 -15.58
N SER A 15 16.85 -17.52 -14.76
CA SER A 15 17.39 -18.31 -13.66
C SER A 15 18.10 -19.60 -14.12
N ALA A 16 17.78 -20.11 -15.31
CA ALA A 16 18.45 -21.27 -15.89
C ALA A 16 19.74 -20.88 -16.63
N SER A 17 19.86 -19.61 -17.03
CA SER A 17 21.08 -19.07 -17.62
C SER A 17 21.79 -18.12 -16.64
N SER A 18 21.94 -18.53 -15.39
CA SER A 18 22.96 -17.99 -14.50
C SER A 18 24.39 -18.22 -15.03
N THR A 19 24.48 -18.62 -16.26
CA THR A 19 25.68 -18.61 -17.10
C THR A 19 25.91 -17.27 -17.80
N ALA A 20 25.11 -16.24 -17.52
CA ALA A 20 25.54 -14.88 -17.85
C ALA A 20 26.83 -14.63 -17.09
N GLU A 21 27.94 -14.52 -17.82
CA GLU A 21 29.24 -14.18 -17.27
C GLU A 21 29.09 -13.01 -16.29
N GLY A 22 29.48 -13.22 -15.04
CA GLY A 22 29.37 -12.19 -13.98
C GLY A 22 28.32 -12.43 -12.90
N THR A 23 27.37 -13.36 -13.06
CA THR A 23 26.35 -13.66 -12.00
C THR A 23 26.73 -14.82 -11.09
N ALA A 24 27.72 -15.62 -11.46
CA ALA A 24 28.13 -16.83 -10.72
C ALA A 24 28.68 -16.54 -9.31
N GLN A 25 29.11 -15.30 -9.05
CA GLN A 25 29.72 -14.88 -7.78
C GLN A 25 28.75 -14.13 -6.85
N GLY A 26 27.47 -13.95 -7.25
CA GLY A 26 26.51 -13.18 -6.48
C GLY A 26 25.29 -13.98 -6.02
N THR A 27 24.54 -13.41 -5.08
CA THR A 27 23.23 -13.95 -4.66
C THR A 27 22.14 -13.24 -5.47
N PHE A 28 21.61 -13.90 -6.47
CA PHE A 28 20.55 -13.37 -7.33
C PHE A 28 19.26 -14.16 -7.13
N VAL A 29 18.14 -13.42 -7.08
CA VAL A 29 16.80 -14.00 -7.05
C VAL A 29 16.10 -13.65 -8.37
N PRO A 30 15.71 -14.63 -9.19
CA PRO A 30 15.02 -14.36 -10.43
C PRO A 30 13.60 -13.83 -10.16
N PRO A 31 13.06 -13.01 -11.07
CA PRO A 31 11.65 -12.62 -11.01
C PRO A 31 10.76 -13.86 -10.89
N THR A 32 9.95 -13.87 -9.84
CA THR A 32 9.17 -15.05 -9.44
C THR A 32 7.71 -14.65 -9.25
N VAL A 33 6.80 -15.45 -9.78
CA VAL A 33 5.36 -15.33 -9.54
C VAL A 33 4.88 -16.54 -8.76
N ILE A 34 4.11 -16.33 -7.71
CA ILE A 34 3.59 -17.39 -6.84
C ILE A 34 2.07 -17.22 -6.72
N ALA A 35 1.31 -18.24 -7.08
CA ALA A 35 -0.11 -18.30 -6.78
C ALA A 35 -0.31 -18.76 -5.33
N ILE A 36 -1.05 -17.96 -4.55
CA ILE A 36 -1.45 -18.29 -3.19
C ILE A 36 -2.96 -18.47 -3.12
N ASN A 37 -3.43 -19.23 -2.13
CA ASN A 37 -4.86 -19.49 -1.95
C ASN A 37 -5.48 -18.59 -0.87
N LYS A 38 -4.67 -18.14 0.09
CA LYS A 38 -5.09 -17.28 1.19
C LYS A 38 -4.00 -16.26 1.50
N LEU A 39 -4.40 -15.05 1.88
CA LEU A 39 -3.46 -14.01 2.25
C LEU A 39 -2.64 -14.38 3.51
N SER A 40 -3.23 -15.14 4.43
CA SER A 40 -2.58 -15.63 5.65
C SER A 40 -1.36 -16.55 5.41
N GLU A 41 -1.13 -17.00 4.18
CA GLU A 41 0.08 -17.73 3.81
C GLU A 41 1.32 -16.83 3.78
N LEU A 42 1.11 -15.51 3.66
CA LEU A 42 2.13 -14.48 3.74
C LEU A 42 2.32 -14.03 5.20
N GLN A 43 3.16 -14.74 5.94
CA GLN A 43 3.40 -14.47 7.37
C GLN A 43 4.30 -13.25 7.61
N ARG A 44 4.97 -12.76 6.59
CA ARG A 44 5.87 -11.60 6.63
C ARG A 44 6.01 -10.99 5.24
N GLU A 45 6.51 -9.78 5.21
CA GLU A 45 6.92 -9.14 3.96
C GLU A 45 7.99 -9.97 3.24
N VAL A 46 7.82 -10.16 1.93
CA VAL A 46 8.78 -10.84 1.05
C VAL A 46 9.42 -9.77 0.16
N PHE A 47 10.56 -9.27 0.61
CA PHE A 47 11.33 -8.27 -0.13
C PHE A 47 12.07 -8.93 -1.29
N GLY A 48 11.92 -8.37 -2.49
CA GLY A 48 12.60 -8.87 -3.68
C GLY A 48 11.66 -8.96 -4.90
N PRO A 49 12.13 -9.49 -6.04
CA PRO A 49 11.37 -9.58 -7.28
C PRO A 49 10.36 -10.75 -7.24
N VAL A 50 9.49 -10.76 -6.23
CA VAL A 50 8.52 -11.83 -6.01
C VAL A 50 7.11 -11.25 -6.00
N LEU A 51 6.28 -11.69 -6.94
CA LEU A 51 4.87 -11.34 -7.04
C LEU A 51 4.00 -12.47 -6.50
N HIS A 52 3.14 -12.17 -5.54
CA HIS A 52 2.11 -13.09 -5.09
C HIS A 52 0.77 -12.76 -5.76
N ILE A 53 0.09 -13.76 -6.28
CA ILE A 53 -1.23 -13.63 -6.92
C ILE A 53 -2.25 -14.40 -6.09
N LEU A 54 -3.26 -13.68 -5.61
CA LEU A 54 -4.44 -14.23 -4.95
C LEU A 54 -5.67 -13.97 -5.83
N ARG A 55 -6.37 -15.03 -6.22
CA ARG A 55 -7.66 -14.91 -6.91
C ARG A 55 -8.78 -14.92 -5.88
N TYR A 56 -9.73 -14.02 -6.03
CA TYR A 56 -10.88 -13.93 -5.14
C TYR A 56 -12.18 -13.79 -5.93
N LYS A 57 -13.29 -14.15 -5.33
CA LYS A 57 -14.63 -13.90 -5.87
C LYS A 57 -15.05 -12.47 -5.50
N ARG A 58 -15.75 -11.80 -6.41
CA ARG A 58 -16.19 -10.41 -6.21
C ARG A 58 -16.97 -10.20 -4.92
N GLU A 59 -17.83 -11.15 -4.57
CA GLU A 59 -18.62 -11.15 -3.32
C GLU A 59 -17.76 -11.10 -2.05
N ASN A 60 -16.50 -11.55 -2.13
CA ASN A 60 -15.57 -11.60 -1.01
C ASN A 60 -14.65 -10.36 -0.95
N LEU A 61 -14.92 -9.30 -1.71
CA LEU A 61 -14.06 -8.12 -1.76
C LEU A 61 -13.92 -7.46 -0.38
N ALA A 62 -15.00 -7.31 0.36
CA ALA A 62 -14.98 -6.71 1.70
C ALA A 62 -14.08 -7.51 2.67
N GLN A 63 -14.21 -8.85 2.64
CA GLN A 63 -13.37 -9.73 3.45
C GLN A 63 -11.90 -9.63 3.02
N LEU A 64 -11.62 -9.57 1.72
CA LEU A 64 -10.27 -9.41 1.21
C LEU A 64 -9.61 -8.11 1.72
N VAL A 65 -10.35 -7.00 1.71
CA VAL A 65 -9.81 -5.73 2.24
C VAL A 65 -9.54 -5.84 3.75
N THR A 66 -10.41 -6.52 4.49
CA THR A 66 -10.18 -6.81 5.91
C THR A 66 -8.93 -7.65 6.12
N ASP A 67 -8.73 -8.69 5.31
CA ASP A 67 -7.55 -9.55 5.39
C ASP A 67 -6.26 -8.80 5.03
N ILE A 68 -6.32 -7.89 4.04
CA ILE A 68 -5.21 -7.01 3.68
C ILE A 68 -4.85 -6.12 4.87
N ASN A 69 -5.82 -5.45 5.48
CA ASN A 69 -5.59 -4.61 6.65
C ASN A 69 -5.00 -5.40 7.83
N ALA A 70 -5.44 -6.65 8.00
CA ALA A 70 -4.96 -7.53 9.06
C ALA A 70 -3.48 -7.93 8.92
N THR A 71 -2.88 -7.76 7.73
CA THR A 71 -1.43 -7.97 7.56
C THR A 71 -0.60 -6.97 8.34
N GLY A 72 -1.18 -5.82 8.70
CA GLY A 72 -0.51 -4.71 9.37
C GLY A 72 0.36 -3.84 8.45
N TYR A 73 0.56 -4.21 7.20
CA TYR A 73 1.28 -3.42 6.20
C TYR A 73 0.33 -2.51 5.43
N GLY A 74 0.72 -1.27 5.20
CA GLY A 74 -0.11 -0.30 4.51
C GLY A 74 0.70 0.85 3.90
N LEU A 75 1.66 0.57 3.02
CA LEU A 75 2.40 1.62 2.32
C LEU A 75 1.62 2.15 1.13
N THR A 76 1.39 1.29 0.15
CA THR A 76 0.67 1.63 -1.08
C THR A 76 -0.37 0.56 -1.42
N LEU A 77 -1.54 1.00 -1.86
CA LEU A 77 -2.58 0.13 -2.41
C LEU A 77 -2.97 0.64 -3.79
N GLY A 78 -2.95 -0.24 -4.78
CA GLY A 78 -3.43 0.05 -6.13
C GLY A 78 -4.78 -0.62 -6.38
N LEU A 79 -5.71 0.14 -6.94
CA LEU A 79 -7.03 -0.35 -7.34
C LEU A 79 -7.28 -0.02 -8.81
N HIS A 80 -7.60 -1.04 -9.60
CA HIS A 80 -7.98 -0.89 -11.00
C HIS A 80 -9.40 -1.38 -11.22
N THR A 81 -10.33 -0.47 -11.42
CA THR A 81 -11.74 -0.76 -11.69
C THR A 81 -12.43 0.45 -12.31
N ARG A 82 -13.51 0.23 -13.05
CA ARG A 82 -14.38 1.28 -13.60
C ARG A 82 -15.69 1.44 -12.82
N ILE A 83 -15.80 0.76 -11.67
CA ILE A 83 -17.03 0.74 -10.86
C ILE A 83 -16.82 1.66 -9.66
N ASP A 84 -17.52 2.80 -9.65
CA ASP A 84 -17.35 3.83 -8.62
C ASP A 84 -17.71 3.34 -7.21
N GLU A 85 -18.70 2.48 -7.08
CA GLU A 85 -19.06 1.89 -5.79
C GLU A 85 -17.93 1.01 -5.24
N THR A 86 -17.24 0.27 -6.11
CA THR A 86 -16.07 -0.52 -5.73
C THR A 86 -14.92 0.38 -5.29
N ILE A 87 -14.71 1.49 -5.99
CA ILE A 87 -13.70 2.49 -5.61
C ILE A 87 -14.02 3.05 -4.23
N ALA A 88 -15.25 3.51 -4.02
CA ALA A 88 -15.67 4.06 -2.75
C ALA A 88 -15.52 3.06 -1.59
N GLN A 89 -15.95 1.82 -1.81
CA GLN A 89 -15.84 0.74 -0.82
C GLN A 89 -14.39 0.48 -0.42
N VAL A 90 -13.49 0.30 -1.39
CA VAL A 90 -12.09 -0.04 -1.11
C VAL A 90 -11.35 1.13 -0.48
N VAL A 91 -11.51 2.35 -1.04
CA VAL A 91 -10.82 3.55 -0.53
C VAL A 91 -11.24 3.88 0.90
N THR A 92 -12.51 3.63 1.26
CA THR A 92 -13.00 3.88 2.61
C THR A 92 -12.52 2.82 3.62
N ALA A 93 -12.38 1.58 3.18
CA ALA A 93 -12.11 0.46 4.08
C ALA A 93 -10.62 0.11 4.21
N ALA A 94 -9.80 0.47 3.23
CA ALA A 94 -8.38 0.10 3.22
C ALA A 94 -7.53 1.00 4.11
N ASN A 95 -6.65 0.39 4.92
CA ASN A 95 -5.67 1.07 5.75
C ASN A 95 -4.32 1.13 5.01
N ALA A 96 -4.20 2.08 4.08
CA ALA A 96 -2.95 2.30 3.37
C ALA A 96 -2.65 3.80 3.28
N GLY A 97 -1.39 4.13 3.45
CA GLY A 97 -0.96 5.52 3.44
C GLY A 97 -1.16 6.20 2.09
N ASN A 98 -0.97 5.49 1.00
CA ASN A 98 -1.21 6.00 -0.35
C ASN A 98 -2.07 5.01 -1.14
N ILE A 99 -3.24 5.46 -1.59
CA ILE A 99 -4.16 4.66 -2.42
C ILE A 99 -4.19 5.26 -3.82
N TYR A 100 -3.90 4.43 -4.81
CA TYR A 100 -3.87 4.80 -6.21
C TYR A 100 -5.00 4.11 -6.98
N VAL A 101 -5.83 4.90 -7.64
CA VAL A 101 -6.96 4.38 -8.44
C VAL A 101 -6.67 4.58 -9.92
N ASN A 102 -6.72 3.47 -10.67
CA ASN A 102 -6.53 3.43 -12.13
C ASN A 102 -5.20 4.04 -12.62
N ARG A 103 -4.16 3.92 -11.81
CA ARG A 103 -2.78 4.30 -12.15
C ARG A 103 -1.79 3.33 -11.54
N ASN A 104 -0.54 3.40 -11.95
CA ASN A 104 0.53 2.61 -11.34
C ASN A 104 0.80 3.04 -9.89
N ILE A 105 1.33 2.10 -9.08
CA ILE A 105 1.66 2.30 -7.67
C ILE A 105 3.16 2.52 -7.43
N VAL A 106 3.92 2.78 -8.48
CA VAL A 106 5.38 2.96 -8.42
C VAL A 106 5.72 4.34 -7.88
N GLY A 107 5.62 4.48 -6.58
CA GLY A 107 6.07 5.66 -5.86
C GLY A 107 5.20 6.91 -5.99
N ALA A 108 5.47 7.85 -5.11
CA ALA A 108 4.89 9.18 -5.12
C ALA A 108 5.80 10.17 -5.86
N VAL A 109 5.21 11.19 -6.45
CA VAL A 109 5.98 12.29 -7.05
C VAL A 109 6.44 13.22 -5.94
N VAL A 110 7.75 13.36 -5.78
CA VAL A 110 8.37 14.21 -4.75
C VAL A 110 7.88 15.66 -4.88
N GLY A 111 7.47 16.26 -3.75
CA GLY A 111 6.95 17.63 -3.71
C GLY A 111 5.49 17.79 -4.14
N VAL A 112 4.88 16.77 -4.75
CA VAL A 112 3.49 16.80 -5.23
C VAL A 112 2.55 16.02 -4.31
N GLN A 113 2.98 14.83 -3.89
CA GLN A 113 2.17 13.97 -3.02
C GLN A 113 2.90 13.73 -1.70
N PRO A 114 2.18 13.76 -0.58
CA PRO A 114 2.72 13.22 0.67
C PRO A 114 2.84 11.70 0.53
N PHE A 115 3.97 11.15 1.00
CA PHE A 115 4.27 9.73 0.94
C PHE A 115 4.62 9.17 2.31
N GLY A 116 4.01 8.07 2.67
CA GLY A 116 4.26 7.37 3.92
C GLY A 116 3.18 6.33 4.18
N GLY A 117 3.56 5.26 4.85
CA GLY A 117 2.69 4.14 5.15
C GLY A 117 2.00 4.23 6.51
N GLU A 118 1.22 3.22 6.79
CA GLU A 118 0.54 3.00 8.07
C GLU A 118 0.94 1.63 8.65
N GLY A 119 0.74 1.48 9.96
CA GLY A 119 1.06 0.25 10.67
C GLY A 119 2.55 -0.11 10.56
N LEU A 120 2.85 -1.32 10.12
CA LEU A 120 4.23 -1.79 9.93
C LEU A 120 4.98 -1.08 8.79
N SER A 121 4.28 -0.33 7.95
CA SER A 121 4.86 0.43 6.83
C SER A 121 5.04 1.91 7.11
N GLY A 122 4.77 2.38 8.32
CA GLY A 122 4.86 3.79 8.67
C GLY A 122 5.37 4.02 10.09
N THR A 123 6.27 4.98 10.22
CA THR A 123 6.88 5.36 11.52
C THR A 123 6.51 6.76 11.99
N GLY A 124 5.66 7.45 11.25
CA GLY A 124 5.30 8.84 11.57
C GLY A 124 4.52 9.53 10.46
N PRO A 125 4.50 10.87 10.46
CA PRO A 125 3.75 11.62 9.49
C PRO A 125 4.31 11.42 8.07
N LYS A 126 3.40 11.43 7.08
CA LYS A 126 3.77 11.30 5.67
C LYS A 126 4.70 12.43 5.25
N ALA A 127 5.78 12.08 4.57
CA ALA A 127 6.78 13.03 4.09
C ALA A 127 6.27 13.82 2.88
N GLY A 128 6.67 15.08 2.80
CA GLY A 128 6.36 15.96 1.68
C GLY A 128 4.91 16.46 1.65
N GLY A 129 4.61 17.26 0.64
CA GLY A 129 3.30 17.87 0.43
C GLY A 129 3.04 19.11 1.30
N PRO A 130 1.98 19.88 0.97
CA PRO A 130 1.71 21.18 1.60
C PRO A 130 1.36 21.09 3.08
N LEU A 131 0.90 19.95 3.55
CA LEU A 131 0.51 19.74 4.94
C LEU A 131 1.61 19.10 5.81
N TYR A 132 2.83 19.00 5.29
CA TYR A 132 3.92 18.29 5.99
C TYR A 132 4.22 18.89 7.36
N MET A 133 4.34 20.19 7.45
CA MET A 133 4.63 20.89 8.71
C MET A 133 3.52 20.67 9.75
N LEU A 134 2.26 20.68 9.33
CA LEU A 134 1.13 20.43 10.23
C LEU A 134 1.16 19.00 10.80
N ARG A 135 1.64 18.04 10.02
CA ARG A 135 1.76 16.63 10.44
C ARG A 135 2.86 16.39 11.46
N LEU A 136 3.83 17.30 11.55
CA LEU A 136 4.90 17.23 12.55
C LEU A 136 4.46 17.75 13.92
N LEU A 137 3.31 18.42 14.02
CA LEU A 137 2.81 18.94 15.30
C LEU A 137 2.27 17.79 16.16
N ALA A 138 2.68 17.75 17.42
CA ALA A 138 2.26 16.73 18.39
C ALA A 138 0.76 16.76 18.67
N ARG A 139 0.12 17.95 18.54
CA ARG A 139 -1.32 18.15 18.65
C ARG A 139 -1.78 19.06 17.54
N VAL A 140 -2.57 18.52 16.62
CA VAL A 140 -3.25 19.32 15.60
C VAL A 140 -4.64 19.62 16.12
N PRO A 141 -5.06 20.89 16.22
CA PRO A 141 -6.45 21.24 16.52
C PRO A 141 -7.38 20.53 15.53
N ALA A 142 -8.53 20.07 15.99
CA ALA A 142 -9.49 19.35 15.14
C ALA A 142 -9.91 20.18 13.90
N THR A 143 -9.88 21.50 14.00
CA THR A 143 -10.19 22.43 12.91
C THR A 143 -9.03 22.68 11.95
N ALA A 144 -7.78 22.47 12.35
CA ALA A 144 -6.61 22.83 11.54
C ALA A 144 -6.57 22.11 10.19
N THR A 145 -7.02 20.86 10.14
CA THR A 145 -7.11 20.10 8.88
C THR A 145 -8.22 20.64 8.00
N ALA A 146 -9.37 20.94 8.57
CA ALA A 146 -10.51 21.53 7.84
C ALA A 146 -10.16 22.94 7.33
N ASP A 147 -9.50 23.75 8.13
CA ASP A 147 -9.07 25.09 7.76
C ASP A 147 -8.01 25.06 6.66
N ALA A 148 -7.05 24.14 6.74
CA ALA A 148 -6.05 23.94 5.70
C ALA A 148 -6.68 23.47 4.38
N LEU A 149 -7.65 22.57 4.44
CA LEU A 149 -8.38 22.08 3.26
C LEU A 149 -9.27 23.16 2.63
N ALA A 150 -9.84 24.05 3.43
CA ALA A 150 -10.65 25.17 2.94
C ALA A 150 -9.83 26.18 2.10
N HIS A 151 -8.53 26.27 2.34
CA HIS A 151 -7.61 27.17 1.64
C HIS A 151 -6.90 26.52 0.44
N LEU A 152 -7.06 25.21 0.23
CA LEU A 152 -6.53 24.56 -0.97
C LEU A 152 -7.39 24.89 -2.19
N PRO A 153 -6.75 25.15 -3.37
CA PRO A 153 -7.50 25.27 -4.60
C PRO A 153 -8.39 24.03 -4.78
N ARG A 154 -9.66 24.25 -5.08
CA ARG A 154 -10.61 23.14 -5.33
C ARG A 154 -10.05 22.24 -6.44
N MET A 155 -9.54 21.10 -6.07
CA MET A 155 -9.17 20.07 -7.04
C MET A 155 -10.47 19.54 -7.65
N LYS A 156 -10.57 19.64 -8.98
CA LYS A 156 -11.72 19.11 -9.72
C LYS A 156 -11.47 17.61 -9.96
N GLY A 157 -12.38 16.77 -9.49
CA GLY A 157 -12.40 15.35 -9.84
C GLY A 157 -12.17 14.37 -8.69
N SER A 158 -11.87 13.14 -9.04
CA SER A 158 -11.70 12.00 -8.11
C SER A 158 -10.64 12.18 -7.02
N GLU A 159 -9.66 13.02 -7.26
CA GLU A 159 -8.59 13.33 -6.29
C GLU A 159 -9.10 14.08 -5.05
N ALA A 160 -10.08 14.97 -5.21
CA ALA A 160 -10.70 15.68 -4.10
C ALA A 160 -11.52 14.73 -3.20
N ARG A 161 -12.12 13.70 -3.79
CA ARG A 161 -12.87 12.68 -3.04
C ARG A 161 -11.94 11.77 -2.24
N ALA A 162 -10.80 11.38 -2.81
CA ALA A 162 -9.81 10.56 -2.12
C ALA A 162 -9.19 11.31 -0.92
N ALA A 163 -8.94 12.61 -1.05
CA ALA A 163 -8.42 13.43 0.03
C ALA A 163 -9.45 13.67 1.15
N ALA A 164 -10.75 13.75 0.80
CA ALA A 164 -11.83 13.97 1.75
C ALA A 164 -12.30 12.67 2.44
N ALA A 165 -12.07 11.51 1.83
CA ALA A 165 -12.50 10.21 2.35
C ALA A 165 -11.50 9.57 3.33
N THR A 166 -10.35 10.19 3.58
CA THR A 166 -9.45 9.69 4.63
C THR A 166 -9.97 10.20 5.97
N PRO A 167 -10.68 9.39 6.78
CA PRO A 167 -11.03 9.80 8.13
C PRO A 167 -9.72 10.07 8.85
N ALA A 168 -9.64 11.18 9.57
CA ALA A 168 -8.55 11.41 10.49
C ALA A 168 -8.45 10.17 11.38
N ALA A 169 -7.42 9.35 11.15
CA ALA A 169 -7.17 8.17 11.96
C ALA A 169 -7.04 8.66 13.38
N GLY A 170 -8.04 8.33 14.19
CA GLY A 170 -8.06 8.68 15.59
C GLY A 170 -6.75 8.15 16.19
N ASN A 171 -5.95 9.07 16.66
CA ASN A 171 -4.70 8.82 17.36
C ASN A 171 -5.02 7.94 18.59
N ARG A 172 -5.04 6.62 18.41
CA ARG A 172 -4.98 5.71 19.54
C ARG A 172 -3.52 5.75 20.00
N GLY A 173 -3.29 6.58 21.00
CA GLY A 173 -2.01 6.69 21.66
C GLY A 173 -1.51 5.32 22.06
N ASN A 174 -0.45 4.85 21.41
CA ASN A 174 0.45 3.89 21.99
C ASN A 174 1.47 4.67 22.83
N ALA A 175 1.09 4.90 24.08
CA ALA A 175 2.05 5.18 25.11
C ALA A 175 2.80 3.86 25.39
N HIS A 176 3.94 3.69 24.77
CA HIS A 176 4.99 2.85 25.32
C HIS A 176 6.28 3.65 25.27
N GLY A 177 6.71 3.97 26.50
CA GLY A 177 7.88 4.72 26.80
C GLY A 177 9.18 3.96 26.48
N LEU A 178 10.24 4.75 26.45
CA LEU A 178 11.67 4.51 26.39
C LEU A 178 12.19 4.12 25.03
#